data_abbab5d384cb9ba641014e7fd6fdc7f8
#
_entry.id   abbab5d384cb9ba641014e7fd6fdc7f8
#
_cell.length_a   1.000
_cell.length_b   1.000
_cell.length_c   1.000
_cell.angle_alpha   90.00
_cell.angle_beta   90.00
_cell.angle_gamma   90.00
#
_symmetry.space_group_name_H-M   'P 1'
#
loop_
_entity.id
_entity.type
_entity.pdbx_description
1 polymer ?
#
loop_
_entity_poly.entity_id
_entity_poly.type
_entity_poly.pdbx_seq_one_letter_code
_entity_poly.pdbx_strand_id
1 'polypeptide(L)'
;MLKISRESEVNLINILIDQDVISGKDLSSIKKLSSEGEKSQLEAVFELKLTDEDKILDLLVKDQSLEIIDLSGIKVSEELQKILPTNYINMNFIAPFKIDADGKTLHIAISDTSKLSLMRNLKTITKKNIELHAAKVSQISEFIEKL
;
A
#
# COMPACT_ATOMS: atom_id res chain seq x y z
N MET A 1 11.95 7.61 4.88
CA MET A 1 10.58 7.96 5.35
C MET A 1 9.55 7.32 4.43
N LEU A 2 8.55 6.65 4.98
CA LEU A 2 7.48 6.04 4.19
C LEU A 2 6.52 7.12 3.67
N LYS A 3 6.25 7.10 2.37
CA LYS A 3 5.27 8.00 1.76
C LYS A 3 3.93 7.29 1.62
N ILE A 4 3.28 7.06 2.74
CA ILE A 4 1.98 6.40 2.77
C ILE A 4 0.85 7.44 2.84
N SER A 5 -0.26 7.19 2.15
CA SER A 5 -1.43 8.05 2.27
C SER A 5 -2.03 7.92 3.67
N ARG A 6 -2.64 9.01 4.16
CA ARG A 6 -3.25 9.01 5.49
C ARG A 6 -4.37 7.97 5.60
N GLU A 7 -5.16 7.83 4.54
CA GLU A 7 -6.24 6.83 4.51
C GLU A 7 -5.70 5.41 4.67
N SER A 8 -4.64 5.06 3.94
CA SER A 8 -4.00 3.75 4.05
C SER A 8 -3.42 3.53 5.44
N GLU A 9 -2.76 4.55 6.00
CA GLU A 9 -2.18 4.47 7.33
C GLU A 9 -3.25 4.22 8.40
N VAL A 10 -4.35 4.98 8.36
CA VAL A 10 -5.47 4.79 9.31
C VAL A 10 -6.07 3.40 9.16
N ASN A 11 -6.26 2.94 7.93
CA ASN A 11 -6.80 1.60 7.67
C ASN A 11 -5.89 0.52 8.26
N LEU A 12 -4.59 0.59 8.01
CA LEU A 12 -3.63 -0.38 8.54
C LEU A 12 -3.59 -0.37 10.07
N ILE A 13 -3.56 0.79 10.70
CA ILE A 13 -3.58 0.89 12.16
C ILE A 13 -4.85 0.25 12.73
N ASN A 14 -6.01 0.49 12.12
CA ASN A 14 -7.27 -0.10 12.55
C ASN A 14 -7.27 -1.63 12.40
N ILE A 15 -6.72 -2.14 11.30
CA ILE A 15 -6.57 -3.60 11.11
C ILE A 15 -5.71 -4.19 12.21
N LEU A 16 -4.59 -3.55 12.56
CA LEU A 16 -3.70 -4.03 13.59
C LEU A 16 -4.38 -4.05 14.96
N ILE A 17 -5.20 -3.05 15.27
CA ILE A 17 -6.00 -3.00 16.50
C ILE A 17 -7.03 -4.13 16.49
N ASP A 18 -7.78 -4.30 15.41
CA ASP A 18 -8.83 -5.30 15.30
C ASP A 18 -8.29 -6.73 15.39
N GLN A 19 -7.07 -6.96 14.95
CA GLN A 19 -6.40 -8.26 15.01
C GLN A 19 -5.58 -8.46 16.27
N ASP A 20 -5.72 -7.56 17.26
CA ASP A 20 -4.99 -7.60 18.52
C ASP A 20 -3.45 -7.58 18.39
N VAL A 21 -2.94 -7.06 17.28
CA VAL A 21 -1.50 -6.90 17.07
C VAL A 21 -0.97 -5.72 17.89
N ILE A 22 -1.76 -4.65 17.98
CA ILE A 22 -1.45 -3.49 18.83
C ILE A 22 -2.59 -3.23 19.80
N SER A 23 -2.23 -2.75 20.99
CA SER A 23 -3.18 -2.44 22.07
C SER A 23 -3.43 -0.94 22.18
N GLY A 24 -4.36 -0.53 23.04
CA GLY A 24 -4.58 0.88 23.37
C GLY A 24 -3.36 1.58 23.96
N LYS A 25 -2.56 0.86 24.76
CA LYS A 25 -1.29 1.39 25.30
C LYS A 25 -0.28 1.61 24.18
N ASP A 26 -0.21 0.65 23.24
CA ASP A 26 0.66 0.76 22.08
C ASP A 26 0.28 1.97 21.24
N LEU A 27 -1.01 2.21 21.05
CA LEU A 27 -1.50 3.36 20.29
C LEU A 27 -1.02 4.69 20.89
N SER A 28 -1.04 4.82 22.23
CA SER A 28 -0.52 6.02 22.90
C SER A 28 0.97 6.22 22.62
N SER A 29 1.75 5.14 22.70
CA SER A 29 3.20 5.16 22.40
C SER A 29 3.46 5.51 20.94
N ILE A 30 2.66 4.97 20.03
CA ILE A 30 2.75 5.24 18.58
C ILE A 30 2.51 6.72 18.30
N LYS A 31 1.45 7.29 18.86
CA LYS A 31 1.10 8.70 18.66
C LYS A 31 2.17 9.63 19.20
N LYS A 32 2.71 9.31 20.37
CA LYS A 32 3.79 10.08 21.00
C LYS A 32 5.05 10.06 20.13
N LEU A 33 5.49 8.90 19.70
CA LEU A 33 6.69 8.75 18.88
C LEU A 33 6.52 9.43 17.52
N SER A 34 5.35 9.30 16.91
CA SER A 34 5.04 9.94 15.63
C SER A 34 5.11 11.46 15.76
N SER A 35 4.50 12.02 16.80
CA SER A 35 4.47 13.46 17.05
C SER A 35 5.86 14.03 17.36
N GLU A 36 6.63 13.36 18.21
CA GLU A 36 7.96 13.83 18.62
C GLU A 36 9.03 13.66 17.54
N GLY A 37 8.93 12.61 16.74
CA GLY A 37 9.93 12.25 15.76
C GLY A 37 9.63 12.69 14.33
N GLU A 38 8.56 13.43 14.09
CA GLU A 38 8.11 13.84 12.75
C GLU A 38 7.99 12.66 11.77
N LYS A 39 7.54 11.52 12.25
CA LYS A 39 7.37 10.31 11.44
C LYS A 39 5.91 9.88 11.40
N SER A 40 5.56 9.04 10.43
CA SER A 40 4.21 8.49 10.34
C SER A 40 3.93 7.55 11.50
N GLN A 41 2.64 7.32 11.78
CA GLN A 41 2.26 6.35 12.82
C GLN A 41 2.72 4.94 12.46
N LEU A 42 2.68 4.57 11.19
CA LEU A 42 3.13 3.26 10.75
C LEU A 42 4.65 3.09 10.92
N GLU A 43 5.44 4.14 10.64
CA GLU A 43 6.86 4.12 10.92
C GLU A 43 7.14 3.94 12.41
N ALA A 44 6.34 4.58 13.27
CA ALA A 44 6.43 4.41 14.73
C ALA A 44 6.12 2.97 15.14
N VAL A 45 5.13 2.33 14.52
CA VAL A 45 4.80 0.91 14.77
C VAL A 45 6.03 0.02 14.50
N PHE A 46 6.70 0.24 13.39
CA PHE A 46 7.87 -0.55 13.02
C PHE A 46 9.06 -0.26 13.95
N GLU A 47 9.26 0.99 14.30
CA GLU A 47 10.36 1.37 15.21
C GLU A 47 10.18 0.77 16.60
N LEU A 48 8.93 0.71 17.10
CA LEU A 48 8.59 0.08 18.37
C LEU A 48 8.58 -1.45 18.29
N LYS A 49 8.79 -2.02 17.09
CA LYS A 49 8.82 -3.45 16.85
C LYS A 49 7.52 -4.18 17.25
N LEU A 50 6.39 -3.48 17.11
CA LEU A 50 5.07 -4.04 17.41
C LEU A 50 4.63 -5.05 16.34
N THR A 51 5.02 -4.82 15.10
CA THR A 51 4.81 -5.74 13.97
C THR A 51 5.82 -5.42 12.88
N ASP A 52 5.74 -6.15 11.78
CA ASP A 52 6.57 -5.93 10.61
C ASP A 52 5.74 -6.02 9.32
N GLU A 53 6.35 -5.67 8.19
CA GLU A 53 5.67 -5.65 6.90
C GLU A 53 5.20 -7.03 6.47
N ASP A 54 5.94 -8.08 6.78
CA ASP A 54 5.56 -9.46 6.41
C ASP A 54 4.27 -9.88 7.11
N LYS A 55 4.11 -9.53 8.38
CA LYS A 55 2.88 -9.82 9.13
C LYS A 55 1.70 -9.05 8.58
N ILE A 56 1.90 -7.80 8.19
CA ILE A 56 0.85 -7.00 7.53
C ILE A 56 0.40 -7.65 6.23
N LEU A 57 1.35 -8.11 5.40
CA LEU A 57 1.04 -8.83 4.17
C LEU A 57 0.24 -10.09 4.43
N ASP A 58 0.63 -10.87 5.43
CA ASP A 58 -0.08 -12.10 5.78
C ASP A 58 -1.53 -11.82 6.15
N LEU A 59 -1.80 -10.74 6.87
CA LEU A 59 -3.17 -10.33 7.21
C LEU A 59 -3.99 -9.98 5.95
N LEU A 60 -3.40 -9.27 5.00
CA LEU A 60 -4.06 -8.91 3.75
C LEU A 60 -4.37 -10.13 2.89
N VAL A 61 -3.43 -11.05 2.77
CA VAL A 61 -3.60 -12.28 2.00
C VAL A 61 -4.71 -13.13 2.61
N LYS A 62 -4.72 -13.26 3.93
CA LYS A 62 -5.71 -14.07 4.64
C LYS A 62 -7.12 -13.53 4.46
N ASP A 63 -7.30 -12.21 4.58
CA ASP A 63 -8.62 -11.60 4.52
C ASP A 63 -9.17 -11.45 3.10
N GLN A 64 -8.33 -11.16 2.11
CA GLN A 64 -8.76 -10.75 0.78
C GLN A 64 -8.31 -11.68 -0.34
N SER A 65 -7.65 -12.77 -0.01
CA SER A 65 -7.13 -13.73 -0.99
C SER A 65 -6.27 -13.09 -2.09
N LEU A 66 -5.54 -12.03 -1.75
CA LEU A 66 -4.65 -11.36 -2.68
C LEU A 66 -3.32 -12.11 -2.77
N GLU A 67 -2.73 -12.12 -3.97
CA GLU A 67 -1.36 -12.63 -4.14
C GLU A 67 -0.35 -11.57 -3.73
N ILE A 68 0.74 -12.01 -3.10
CA ILE A 68 1.84 -11.13 -2.74
C ILE A 68 2.74 -10.95 -3.96
N ILE A 69 3.11 -9.71 -4.26
CA ILE A 69 4.07 -9.37 -5.31
C ILE A 69 5.30 -8.69 -4.70
N ASP A 70 6.47 -9.07 -5.18
CA ASP A 70 7.73 -8.41 -4.85
C ASP A 70 8.02 -7.37 -5.93
N LEU A 71 7.96 -6.09 -5.56
CA LEU A 71 8.19 -4.99 -6.49
C LEU A 71 9.67 -4.70 -6.73
N SER A 72 10.57 -5.31 -5.97
CA SER A 72 12.01 -5.11 -6.17
C SER A 72 12.42 -5.67 -7.53
N GLY A 73 13.23 -4.93 -8.26
CA GLY A 73 13.70 -5.36 -9.58
C GLY A 73 12.72 -5.19 -10.73
N ILE A 74 11.48 -4.77 -10.47
CA ILE A 74 10.52 -4.48 -11.55
C ILE A 74 10.88 -3.12 -12.16
N LYS A 75 11.05 -3.09 -13.49
CA LYS A 75 11.36 -1.87 -14.22
C LYS A 75 10.08 -1.12 -14.56
N VAL A 76 10.11 0.21 -14.40
CA VAL A 76 9.01 1.08 -14.78
C VAL A 76 9.12 1.40 -16.27
N SER A 77 8.08 1.07 -17.05
CA SER A 77 7.99 1.43 -18.47
C SER A 77 7.36 2.81 -18.62
N GLU A 78 7.55 3.42 -19.80
CA GLU A 78 6.87 4.68 -20.11
C GLU A 78 5.35 4.53 -20.08
N GLU A 79 4.84 3.38 -20.51
CA GLU A 79 3.41 3.10 -20.48
C GLU A 79 2.86 3.11 -19.06
N LEU A 80 3.57 2.49 -18.11
CA LEU A 80 3.19 2.53 -16.69
C LEU A 80 3.21 3.94 -16.12
N GLN A 81 4.19 4.75 -16.50
CA GLN A 81 4.28 6.14 -16.03
C GLN A 81 3.10 7.00 -16.47
N LYS A 82 2.48 6.65 -17.60
CA LYS A 82 1.40 7.43 -18.20
C LYS A 82 0.01 6.86 -17.95
N ILE A 83 -0.08 5.65 -17.40
CA ILE A 83 -1.36 4.95 -17.27
C ILE A 83 -2.31 5.62 -16.28
N LEU A 84 -1.77 6.24 -15.24
CA LEU A 84 -2.51 6.95 -14.22
C LEU A 84 -1.84 8.29 -13.91
N PRO A 85 -2.62 9.33 -13.56
CA PRO A 85 -2.03 10.58 -13.10
C PRO A 85 -1.16 10.37 -11.86
N THR A 86 -0.02 11.03 -11.80
CA THR A 86 0.91 10.94 -10.66
C THR A 86 0.22 11.33 -9.35
N ASN A 87 -0.61 12.37 -9.37
CA ASN A 87 -1.36 12.79 -8.19
C ASN A 87 -2.29 11.70 -7.68
N TYR A 88 -2.96 10.99 -8.59
CA TYR A 88 -3.85 9.88 -8.23
C TYR A 88 -3.08 8.75 -7.55
N ILE A 89 -1.94 8.40 -8.11
CA ILE A 89 -1.06 7.36 -7.56
C ILE A 89 -0.59 7.74 -6.14
N ASN A 90 -0.11 8.96 -5.97
CA ASN A 90 0.39 9.44 -4.68
C ASN A 90 -0.71 9.55 -3.63
N MET A 91 -1.86 10.12 -4.00
CA MET A 91 -2.98 10.29 -3.06
C MET A 91 -3.54 8.97 -2.57
N ASN A 92 -3.59 7.97 -3.43
CA ASN A 92 -4.19 6.68 -3.11
C ASN A 92 -3.17 5.63 -2.67
N PHE A 93 -1.89 5.93 -2.77
CA PHE A 93 -0.80 5.03 -2.39
C PHE A 93 -0.94 3.66 -3.06
N ILE A 94 -1.01 3.67 -4.39
CA ILE A 94 -1.11 2.47 -5.23
C ILE A 94 0.04 2.45 -6.23
N ALA A 95 0.49 1.26 -6.61
CA ALA A 95 1.63 1.12 -7.52
C ALA A 95 1.25 0.25 -8.73
N PRO A 96 0.90 0.87 -9.88
CA PRO A 96 0.75 0.11 -11.12
C PRO A 96 2.12 -0.40 -11.54
N PHE A 97 2.25 -1.72 -11.69
CA PHE A 97 3.57 -2.30 -11.91
C PHE A 97 3.68 -3.18 -13.16
N LYS A 98 2.58 -3.53 -13.78
CA LYS A 98 2.61 -4.39 -14.96
C LYS A 98 1.37 -4.22 -15.82
N ILE A 99 1.56 -4.24 -17.14
CA ILE A 99 0.47 -4.34 -18.11
C ILE A 99 0.73 -5.63 -18.87
N ASP A 100 -0.30 -6.48 -19.00
CA ASP A 100 -0.16 -7.74 -19.73
C ASP A 100 0.18 -7.48 -21.20
N ALA A 101 0.78 -8.48 -21.86
CA ALA A 101 1.25 -8.36 -23.24
C ALA A 101 0.12 -8.01 -24.23
N ASP A 102 -1.12 -8.41 -23.93
CA ASP A 102 -2.29 -8.07 -24.75
C ASP A 102 -2.80 -6.64 -24.51
N GLY A 103 -2.26 -5.93 -23.52
CA GLY A 103 -2.63 -4.56 -23.17
C GLY A 103 -3.99 -4.43 -22.49
N LYS A 104 -4.61 -5.54 -22.08
CA LYS A 104 -5.98 -5.53 -21.55
C LYS A 104 -6.07 -5.50 -20.02
N THR A 105 -5.02 -5.91 -19.33
CA THR A 105 -5.03 -6.02 -17.87
C THR A 105 -3.90 -5.22 -17.26
N LEU A 106 -4.23 -4.39 -16.26
CA LEU A 106 -3.27 -3.64 -15.46
C LEU A 106 -3.18 -4.27 -14.07
N HIS A 107 -1.97 -4.56 -13.64
CA HIS A 107 -1.68 -5.08 -12.31
C HIS A 107 -1.23 -3.95 -11.39
N ILE A 108 -1.87 -3.84 -10.24
CA ILE A 108 -1.61 -2.77 -9.26
C ILE A 108 -1.33 -3.39 -7.89
N ALA A 109 -0.27 -2.92 -7.25
CA ALA A 109 0.06 -3.30 -5.88
C ALA A 109 -0.59 -2.35 -4.88
N ILE A 110 -1.17 -2.91 -3.83
CA ILE A 110 -1.82 -2.16 -2.75
C ILE A 110 -1.27 -2.61 -1.40
N SER A 111 -1.36 -1.71 -0.41
CA SER A 111 -0.85 -1.96 0.93
C SER A 111 -1.93 -2.28 1.95
N ASP A 112 -3.19 -2.07 1.62
CA ASP A 112 -4.30 -2.20 2.57
C ASP A 112 -5.64 -2.39 1.86
N THR A 113 -6.66 -2.78 2.64
CA THR A 113 -7.97 -3.12 2.11
C THR A 113 -8.82 -1.92 1.69
N SER A 114 -8.44 -0.70 2.11
CA SER A 114 -9.19 0.49 1.70
C SER A 114 -9.15 0.71 0.19
N LYS A 115 -8.15 0.16 -0.50
CA LYS A 115 -7.97 0.35 -1.94
C LYS A 115 -8.84 -0.55 -2.80
N LEU A 116 -9.48 -1.56 -2.21
CA LEU A 116 -10.40 -2.42 -2.95
C LEU A 116 -11.56 -1.63 -3.56
N SER A 117 -11.99 -0.57 -2.90
CA SER A 117 -13.07 0.30 -3.40
C SER A 117 -12.70 1.09 -4.65
N LEU A 118 -11.41 1.17 -4.98
CA LEU A 118 -10.94 1.90 -6.16
C LEU A 118 -11.05 1.12 -7.47
N MET A 119 -11.31 -0.18 -7.42
CA MET A 119 -11.31 -1.01 -8.63
C MET A 119 -12.18 -0.47 -9.74
N ARG A 120 -13.40 -0.04 -9.42
CA ARG A 120 -14.33 0.51 -10.42
C ARG A 120 -13.77 1.77 -11.06
N ASN A 121 -13.25 2.69 -10.26
CA ASN A 121 -12.66 3.93 -10.76
C ASN A 121 -11.44 3.65 -11.63
N LEU A 122 -10.58 2.73 -11.20
CA LEU A 122 -9.40 2.33 -11.97
C LEU A 122 -9.76 1.75 -13.33
N LYS A 123 -10.78 0.90 -13.40
CA LYS A 123 -11.29 0.37 -14.68
C LYS A 123 -11.78 1.48 -15.59
N THR A 124 -12.50 2.45 -15.03
CA THR A 124 -13.05 3.58 -15.79
C THR A 124 -11.93 4.48 -16.32
N ILE A 125 -10.94 4.82 -15.49
CA ILE A 125 -9.85 5.71 -15.85
C ILE A 125 -8.93 5.07 -16.89
N THR A 126 -8.55 3.80 -16.68
CA THR A 126 -7.56 3.12 -17.53
C THR A 126 -8.19 2.39 -18.72
N LYS A 127 -9.48 2.09 -18.67
CA LYS A 127 -10.21 1.25 -19.62
C LYS A 127 -9.60 -0.15 -19.72
N LYS A 128 -9.02 -0.62 -18.63
CA LYS A 128 -8.40 -1.95 -18.54
C LYS A 128 -9.01 -2.76 -17.44
N ASN A 129 -8.88 -4.08 -17.53
CA ASN A 129 -9.15 -4.94 -16.39
C ASN A 129 -8.10 -4.67 -15.31
N ILE A 130 -8.50 -4.74 -14.04
CA ILE A 130 -7.62 -4.44 -12.92
C ILE A 130 -7.44 -5.70 -12.07
N GLU A 131 -6.18 -6.07 -11.83
CA GLU A 131 -5.83 -7.09 -10.85
C GLU A 131 -5.03 -6.46 -9.72
N LEU A 132 -5.52 -6.64 -8.49
CA LEU A 132 -4.87 -6.10 -7.30
C LEU A 132 -4.00 -7.18 -6.65
N HIS A 133 -2.82 -6.77 -6.20
CA HIS A 133 -1.85 -7.62 -5.50
C HIS A 133 -1.42 -6.92 -4.22
N ALA A 134 -1.05 -7.69 -3.21
CA ALA A 134 -0.53 -7.15 -1.97
C ALA A 134 0.99 -6.98 -2.06
N ALA A 135 1.53 -5.88 -1.57
CA ALA A 135 2.96 -5.64 -1.50
C ALA A 135 3.33 -4.93 -0.21
N LYS A 136 4.61 -5.00 0.15
CA LYS A 136 5.12 -4.31 1.33
C LYS A 136 4.98 -2.80 1.16
N VAL A 137 4.60 -2.12 2.24
CA VAL A 137 4.43 -0.67 2.25
C VAL A 137 5.71 0.03 1.74
N SER A 138 6.88 -0.40 2.18
CA SER A 138 8.16 0.17 1.75
C SER A 138 8.39 0.00 0.26
N GLN A 139 8.05 -1.16 -0.30
CA GLN A 139 8.20 -1.42 -1.73
C GLN A 139 7.27 -0.55 -2.57
N ILE A 140 6.02 -0.37 -2.12
CA ILE A 140 5.06 0.52 -2.81
C ILE A 140 5.59 1.95 -2.78
N SER A 141 6.06 2.43 -1.64
CA SER A 141 6.61 3.76 -1.49
C SER A 141 7.79 3.99 -2.45
N GLU A 142 8.74 3.07 -2.50
CA GLU A 142 9.89 3.15 -3.39
C GLU A 142 9.50 3.09 -4.86
N PHE A 143 8.53 2.23 -5.20
CA PHE A 143 8.09 2.08 -6.58
C PHE A 143 7.39 3.34 -7.08
N ILE A 144 6.56 3.97 -6.27
CA ILE A 144 5.88 5.22 -6.61
C ILE A 144 6.89 6.32 -6.93
N GLU A 145 8.02 6.36 -6.23
CA GLU A 145 9.08 7.35 -6.49
C GLU A 145 9.69 7.21 -7.89
N LYS A 146 9.63 6.02 -8.49
CA LYS A 146 10.13 5.77 -9.84
C LYS A 146 9.12 6.12 -10.93
N LEU A 147 7.88 6.33 -10.56
CA LEU A 147 6.80 6.71 -11.49
C LEU A 147 6.74 8.27 -11.72
#